data_1ae16627bbf4e651b1903d21fd989926
#
_entry.id   1ae16627bbf4e651b1903d21fd989926
#
_cell.length_a   1.000
_cell.length_b   1.000
_cell.length_c   1.000
_cell.angle_alpha   90.00
_cell.angle_beta   90.00
_cell.angle_gamma   90.00
#
_symmetry.space_group_name_H-M   'P 1'
#
loop_
_entity.id
_entity.type
_entity.pdbx_description
1 polymer ?
#
loop_
_entity_poly.entity_id
_entity_poly.type
_entity_poly.pdbx_seq_one_letter_code
_entity_poly.pdbx_strand_id
1 'polypeptide(L)'
;MPTAREALLDAAFSALTTRPWPTVRMVDVASAAGVSRQTLYNEFGSKDGLARALVRRAADGYLAGVERALGSPGGTGDRLAATAAWTVRSARTNALVRALLTGCWSERLPRPVRLAAPAGLSIPAQRRADAGPPTPVELLGLVCDRAVAALDEGRPPRDSAALATTCEVAMRLALSYAVAASVLPTDAAPLVREAVQRWPAA
;
A
#
# COMPACT_ATOMS: atom_id res chain seq x y z
N MET A 1 23.18 -1.74 9.33
CA MET A 1 22.42 -1.22 10.49
C MET A 1 21.29 -0.36 9.94
N PRO A 2 20.07 -0.44 10.51
CA PRO A 2 18.98 0.43 10.07
C PRO A 2 19.35 1.90 10.29
N THR A 3 18.90 2.78 9.42
CA THR A 3 19.08 4.22 9.58
C THR A 3 18.25 4.72 10.80
N ALA A 4 18.59 5.89 11.35
CA ALA A 4 17.80 6.50 12.41
C ALA A 4 16.33 6.68 12.00
N ARG A 5 16.11 7.01 10.72
CA ARG A 5 14.78 7.16 10.13
C ARG A 5 14.01 5.83 10.13
N GLU A 6 14.63 4.73 9.74
CA GLU A 6 14.01 3.39 9.76
C GLU A 6 13.68 2.94 11.17
N ALA A 7 14.61 3.08 12.11
CA ALA A 7 14.38 2.75 13.52
C ALA A 7 13.20 3.54 14.13
N LEU A 8 13.08 4.83 13.81
CA LEU A 8 11.96 5.67 14.23
C LEU A 8 10.62 5.22 13.64
N LEU A 9 10.60 4.85 12.35
CA LEU A 9 9.40 4.34 11.70
C LEU A 9 8.99 2.97 12.26
N ASP A 10 9.95 2.10 12.60
CA ASP A 10 9.69 0.81 13.24
C ASP A 10 9.11 0.98 14.65
N ALA A 11 9.70 1.87 15.44
CA ALA A 11 9.20 2.20 16.77
C ALA A 11 7.78 2.81 16.72
N ALA A 12 7.50 3.70 15.76
CA ALA A 12 6.19 4.27 15.57
C ALA A 12 5.15 3.22 15.14
N PHE A 13 5.52 2.32 14.24
CA PHE A 13 4.65 1.22 13.81
C PHE A 13 4.36 0.26 14.95
N SER A 14 5.37 -0.12 15.73
CA SER A 14 5.22 -0.96 16.93
C SER A 14 4.31 -0.31 17.97
N ALA A 15 4.45 0.99 18.22
CA ALA A 15 3.57 1.72 19.13
C ALA A 15 2.10 1.69 18.65
N LEU A 16 1.88 1.74 17.34
CA LEU A 16 0.54 1.71 16.75
C LEU A 16 -0.18 0.36 16.92
N THR A 17 0.56 -0.75 17.08
CA THR A 17 -0.05 -2.07 17.35
C THR A 17 -0.66 -2.15 18.76
N THR A 18 -0.15 -1.38 19.70
CA THR A 18 -0.58 -1.41 21.10
C THR A 18 -1.48 -0.26 21.51
N ARG A 19 -1.30 0.92 20.90
CA ARG A 19 -1.97 2.18 21.30
C ARG A 19 -2.57 2.91 20.10
N PRO A 20 -3.70 3.64 20.28
CA PRO A 20 -4.23 4.55 19.25
C PRO A 20 -3.23 5.67 18.94
N TRP A 21 -3.11 6.06 17.67
CA TRP A 21 -2.19 7.11 17.22
C TRP A 21 -2.28 8.44 18.00
N PRO A 22 -3.48 8.94 18.38
CA PRO A 22 -3.56 10.16 19.20
C PRO A 22 -2.75 10.10 20.48
N THR A 23 -2.66 8.92 21.13
CA THR A 23 -1.95 8.72 22.40
C THR A 23 -0.46 8.44 22.24
N VAL A 24 0.02 8.17 21.02
CA VAL A 24 1.45 8.00 20.74
C VAL A 24 2.16 9.34 20.85
N ARG A 25 3.17 9.42 21.72
CA ARG A 25 3.99 10.62 21.92
C ARG A 25 5.31 10.52 21.18
N MET A 26 5.76 11.63 20.61
CA MET A 26 7.04 11.72 19.88
C MET A 26 8.24 11.31 20.76
N VAL A 27 8.20 11.64 22.05
CA VAL A 27 9.26 11.28 22.99
C VAL A 27 9.34 9.76 23.20
N ASP A 28 8.21 9.07 23.25
CA ASP A 28 8.17 7.62 23.43
C ASP A 28 8.73 6.91 22.19
N VAL A 29 8.41 7.42 21.01
CA VAL A 29 8.93 6.91 19.72
C VAL A 29 10.45 7.07 19.65
N ALA A 30 10.97 8.26 19.97
CA ALA A 30 12.43 8.52 19.98
C ALA A 30 13.16 7.60 20.97
N SER A 31 12.62 7.45 22.18
CA SER A 31 13.17 6.57 23.21
C SER A 31 13.17 5.10 22.75
N ALA A 32 12.07 4.62 22.18
CA ALA A 32 11.96 3.23 21.69
C ALA A 32 12.89 2.95 20.51
N ALA A 33 13.17 3.97 19.67
CA ALA A 33 14.11 3.88 18.56
C ALA A 33 15.59 4.03 18.99
N GLY A 34 15.87 4.36 20.26
CA GLY A 34 17.23 4.60 20.75
C GLY A 34 17.88 5.86 20.17
N VAL A 35 17.09 6.86 19.78
CA VAL A 35 17.61 8.11 19.22
C VAL A 35 17.15 9.34 20.01
N SER A 36 17.81 10.49 19.79
CA SER A 36 17.44 11.72 20.45
C SER A 36 16.13 12.30 19.92
N ARG A 37 15.42 13.09 20.76
CA ARG A 37 14.24 13.86 20.30
C ARG A 37 14.59 14.79 19.16
N GLN A 38 15.77 15.41 19.23
CA GLN A 38 16.26 16.33 18.16
C GLN A 38 16.37 15.58 16.83
N THR A 39 16.94 14.36 16.83
CA THR A 39 17.04 13.52 15.63
C THR A 39 15.65 13.24 15.05
N LEU A 40 14.67 12.88 15.90
CA LEU A 40 13.30 12.63 15.43
C LEU A 40 12.67 13.88 14.79
N TYR A 41 12.82 15.07 15.42
CA TYR A 41 12.28 16.30 14.87
C TYR A 41 13.03 16.76 13.61
N ASN A 42 14.33 16.50 13.51
CA ASN A 42 15.10 16.76 12.28
C ASN A 42 14.62 15.89 11.12
N GLU A 43 14.27 14.61 11.39
CA GLU A 43 13.82 13.67 10.36
C GLU A 43 12.38 13.90 9.87
N PHE A 44 11.48 14.29 10.76
CA PHE A 44 10.03 14.31 10.45
C PHE A 44 9.37 15.66 10.69
N GLY A 45 10.01 16.59 11.36
CA GLY A 45 9.53 17.93 11.69
C GLY A 45 8.39 17.92 12.73
N SER A 46 7.43 17.02 12.63
CA SER A 46 6.23 16.97 13.47
C SER A 46 5.66 15.55 13.59
N LYS A 47 4.67 15.38 14.47
CA LYS A 47 3.90 14.13 14.57
C LYS A 47 3.16 13.82 13.26
N ASP A 48 2.67 14.84 12.55
CA ASP A 48 2.02 14.68 11.24
C ASP A 48 3.04 14.30 10.16
N GLY A 49 4.27 14.81 10.23
CA GLY A 49 5.36 14.38 9.35
C GLY A 49 5.71 12.91 9.55
N LEU A 50 5.81 12.46 10.81
CA LEU A 50 5.99 11.06 11.14
C LEU A 50 4.82 10.20 10.66
N ALA A 51 3.57 10.67 10.85
CA ALA A 51 2.35 10.01 10.36
C ALA A 51 2.39 9.81 8.84
N ARG A 52 2.69 10.87 8.08
CA ARG A 52 2.82 10.80 6.61
C ARG A 52 3.88 9.80 6.17
N ALA A 53 5.06 9.84 6.82
CA ALA A 53 6.15 8.93 6.49
C ALA A 53 5.80 7.47 6.81
N LEU A 54 5.11 7.22 7.93
CA LEU A 54 4.66 5.88 8.32
C LEU A 54 3.64 5.31 7.32
N VAL A 55 2.66 6.10 6.92
CA VAL A 55 1.64 5.69 5.94
C VAL A 55 2.27 5.48 4.56
N ARG A 56 3.21 6.34 4.15
CA ARG A 56 3.95 6.17 2.90
C ARG A 56 4.75 4.88 2.90
N ARG A 57 5.49 4.58 3.98
CA ARG A 57 6.23 3.32 4.12
C ARG A 57 5.30 2.09 4.00
N ALA A 58 4.10 2.18 4.55
CA ALA A 58 3.10 1.11 4.41
C ALA A 58 2.65 0.93 2.94
N ALA A 59 2.44 2.02 2.20
CA ALA A 59 2.11 1.98 0.77
C ALA A 59 3.26 1.40 -0.05
N ASP A 60 4.49 1.86 0.17
CA ASP A 60 5.69 1.40 -0.55
C ASP A 60 5.94 -0.10 -0.30
N GLY A 61 5.82 -0.54 0.96
CA GLY A 61 5.96 -1.95 1.32
C GLY A 61 4.87 -2.85 0.71
N TYR A 62 3.63 -2.35 0.61
CA TYR A 62 2.56 -3.04 -0.08
C TYR A 62 2.85 -3.18 -1.57
N LEU A 63 3.27 -2.09 -2.25
CA LEU A 63 3.59 -2.08 -3.68
C LEU A 63 4.81 -2.96 -4.01
N ALA A 64 5.83 -2.98 -3.16
CA ALA A 64 6.96 -3.90 -3.31
C ALA A 64 6.52 -5.37 -3.20
N GLY A 65 5.52 -5.67 -2.37
CA GLY A 65 4.92 -7.00 -2.31
C GLY A 65 4.08 -7.36 -3.54
N VAL A 66 3.39 -6.39 -4.14
CA VAL A 66 2.71 -6.55 -5.43
C VAL A 66 3.71 -6.91 -6.52
N GLU A 67 4.83 -6.19 -6.63
CA GLU A 67 5.89 -6.47 -7.61
C GLU A 67 6.44 -7.89 -7.45
N ARG A 68 6.70 -8.33 -6.22
CA ARG A 68 7.13 -9.71 -5.95
C ARG A 68 6.07 -10.74 -6.35
N ALA A 69 4.81 -10.47 -6.09
CA ALA A 69 3.71 -11.36 -6.46
C ALA A 69 3.53 -11.45 -7.98
N LEU A 70 3.65 -10.32 -8.69
CA LEU A 70 3.65 -10.26 -10.15
C LEU A 70 4.87 -10.96 -10.76
N GLY A 71 5.99 -11.03 -10.07
CA GLY A 71 7.19 -11.78 -10.46
C GLY A 71 7.14 -13.28 -10.16
N SER A 72 6.03 -13.81 -9.58
CA SER A 72 5.89 -15.24 -9.29
C SER A 72 5.89 -16.08 -10.56
N PRO A 73 6.36 -17.35 -10.51
CA PRO A 73 6.28 -18.25 -11.66
C PRO A 73 4.81 -18.56 -11.99
N GLY A 74 4.53 -18.79 -13.28
CA GLY A 74 3.20 -19.13 -13.79
C GLY A 74 2.67 -18.15 -14.84
N GLY A 75 1.48 -18.41 -15.35
CA GLY A 75 0.79 -17.57 -16.33
C GLY A 75 0.18 -16.30 -15.71
N THR A 76 -0.37 -15.45 -16.56
CA THR A 76 -1.04 -14.19 -16.16
C THR A 76 -2.04 -14.40 -15.02
N GLY A 77 -2.89 -15.43 -15.09
CA GLY A 77 -3.88 -15.74 -14.06
C GLY A 77 -3.27 -16.12 -12.72
N ASP A 78 -2.16 -16.87 -12.71
CA ASP A 78 -1.47 -17.26 -11.47
C ASP A 78 -0.80 -16.05 -10.80
N ARG A 79 -0.18 -15.18 -11.58
CA ARG A 79 0.49 -13.97 -11.10
C ARG A 79 -0.52 -12.95 -10.55
N LEU A 80 -1.68 -12.79 -11.19
CA LEU A 80 -2.78 -11.97 -10.67
C LEU A 80 -3.41 -12.59 -9.42
N ALA A 81 -3.58 -13.91 -9.36
CA ALA A 81 -4.06 -14.61 -8.16
C ALA A 81 -3.10 -14.46 -6.97
N ALA A 82 -1.78 -14.55 -7.21
CA ALA A 82 -0.76 -14.30 -6.19
C ALA A 82 -0.81 -12.85 -5.68
N THR A 83 -1.04 -11.88 -6.58
CA THR A 83 -1.20 -10.47 -6.25
C THR A 83 -2.46 -10.23 -5.41
N ALA A 84 -3.57 -10.86 -5.74
CA ALA A 84 -4.81 -10.82 -4.97
C ALA A 84 -4.63 -11.42 -3.57
N ALA A 85 -3.99 -12.59 -3.46
CA ALA A 85 -3.68 -13.21 -2.17
C ALA A 85 -2.76 -12.33 -1.31
N TRP A 86 -1.75 -11.68 -1.90
CA TRP A 86 -0.91 -10.71 -1.21
C TRP A 86 -1.74 -9.53 -0.70
N THR A 87 -2.63 -8.98 -1.50
CA THR A 87 -3.49 -7.85 -1.16
C THR A 87 -4.39 -8.18 0.03
N VAL A 88 -5.09 -9.33 -0.01
CA VAL A 88 -5.94 -9.78 1.10
C VAL A 88 -5.13 -9.97 2.38
N ARG A 89 -4.00 -10.66 2.31
CA ARG A 89 -3.12 -10.89 3.45
C ARG A 89 -2.62 -9.57 4.04
N SER A 90 -2.14 -8.66 3.19
CA SER A 90 -1.62 -7.36 3.62
C SER A 90 -2.69 -6.50 4.28
N ALA A 91 -3.90 -6.47 3.75
CA ALA A 91 -5.02 -5.74 4.34
C ALA A 91 -5.48 -6.34 5.68
N ARG A 92 -5.36 -7.66 5.87
CA ARG A 92 -5.71 -8.34 7.12
C ARG A 92 -4.65 -8.16 8.21
N THR A 93 -3.37 -8.13 7.84
CA THR A 93 -2.27 -8.07 8.81
C THR A 93 -1.78 -6.66 9.10
N ASN A 94 -2.08 -5.68 8.24
CA ASN A 94 -1.63 -4.30 8.40
C ASN A 94 -2.80 -3.32 8.26
N ALA A 95 -3.19 -2.71 9.38
CA ALA A 95 -4.30 -1.77 9.44
C ALA A 95 -4.09 -0.50 8.57
N LEU A 96 -2.83 -0.05 8.39
CA LEU A 96 -2.51 1.08 7.51
C LEU A 96 -2.72 0.71 6.04
N VAL A 97 -2.29 -0.49 5.64
CA VAL A 97 -2.52 -0.99 4.27
C VAL A 97 -4.01 -1.14 4.01
N ARG A 98 -4.78 -1.69 4.97
CA ARG A 98 -6.24 -1.76 4.84
C ARG A 98 -6.85 -0.38 4.66
N ALA A 99 -6.46 0.61 5.48
CA ALA A 99 -6.98 1.97 5.38
C ALA A 99 -6.61 2.64 4.04
N LEU A 100 -5.39 2.41 3.54
CA LEU A 100 -4.94 2.88 2.23
C LEU A 100 -5.76 2.29 1.08
N LEU A 101 -6.05 1.00 1.14
CA LEU A 101 -6.78 0.29 0.08
C LEU A 101 -8.29 0.60 0.08
N THR A 102 -8.88 0.83 1.25
CA THR A 102 -10.34 0.99 1.41
C THR A 102 -10.77 2.44 1.60
N GLY A 103 -9.86 3.33 1.97
CA GLY A 103 -10.18 4.70 2.40
C GLY A 103 -10.80 4.77 3.81
N CYS A 104 -10.99 3.64 4.49
CA CYS A 104 -11.60 3.57 5.82
C CYS A 104 -10.55 3.80 6.92
N TRP A 105 -10.42 5.04 7.34
CA TRP A 105 -9.51 5.46 8.41
C TRP A 105 -10.24 5.48 9.75
N SER A 106 -9.81 4.64 10.68
CA SER A 106 -10.27 4.70 12.06
C SER A 106 -9.53 5.80 12.84
N GLU A 107 -10.14 6.30 13.92
CA GLU A 107 -9.49 7.25 14.83
C GLU A 107 -8.23 6.72 15.50
N ARG A 108 -8.03 5.40 15.50
CA ARG A 108 -6.83 4.75 16.02
C ARG A 108 -5.60 4.92 15.13
N LEU A 109 -5.80 5.24 13.83
CA LEU A 109 -4.74 5.29 12.82
C LEU A 109 -4.25 6.73 12.58
N PRO A 110 -3.00 6.91 12.17
CA PRO A 110 -2.46 8.19 11.74
C PRO A 110 -3.10 8.58 10.41
N ARG A 111 -4.14 9.41 10.45
CA ARG A 111 -4.77 9.92 9.23
C ARG A 111 -3.87 11.00 8.62
N PRO A 112 -3.27 10.78 7.45
CA PRO A 112 -2.41 11.79 6.85
C PRO A 112 -3.25 12.95 6.33
N VAL A 113 -2.96 14.15 6.84
CA VAL A 113 -3.50 15.37 6.27
C VAL A 113 -2.78 15.60 4.94
N ARG A 114 -3.50 15.64 3.82
CA ARG A 114 -2.94 16.08 2.56
C ARG A 114 -2.62 17.57 2.69
N LEU A 115 -1.34 17.90 2.61
CA LEU A 115 -0.97 19.30 2.38
C LEU A 115 -1.42 19.62 0.95
N ALA A 116 -2.29 20.65 0.81
CA ALA A 116 -2.58 21.21 -0.49
C ALA A 116 -1.23 21.59 -1.12
N ALA A 117 -0.92 21.04 -2.30
CA ALA A 117 0.29 21.41 -2.99
C ALA A 117 0.24 22.92 -3.26
N PRO A 118 1.23 23.74 -2.84
CA PRO A 118 1.28 25.12 -3.25
C PRO A 118 1.38 25.16 -4.77
N ALA A 119 0.46 25.88 -5.41
CA ALA A 119 0.50 26.14 -6.83
C ALA A 119 1.74 27.02 -7.12
N GLY A 120 2.86 26.40 -7.50
CA GLY A 120 4.08 27.13 -7.85
C GLY A 120 5.33 26.27 -7.74
N LEU A 121 5.95 26.06 -8.90
CA LEU A 121 7.36 25.71 -9.13
C LEU A 121 8.04 24.77 -8.11
N SER A 122 7.79 23.48 -8.22
CA SER A 122 8.55 22.46 -7.49
C SER A 122 9.18 21.47 -8.45
N ILE A 123 10.45 21.17 -8.21
CA ILE A 123 11.26 20.21 -8.95
C ILE A 123 10.65 18.79 -8.81
N PRO A 124 10.60 17.97 -9.88
CA PRO A 124 9.85 16.69 -9.89
C PRO A 124 10.15 15.71 -8.76
N ALA A 125 11.40 15.66 -8.26
CA ALA A 125 11.81 14.77 -7.18
C ALA A 125 11.26 15.22 -5.80
N GLN A 126 11.20 16.50 -5.53
CA GLN A 126 10.64 17.06 -4.30
C GLN A 126 9.12 16.95 -4.25
N ARG A 127 8.43 17.05 -5.39
CA ARG A 127 6.97 16.82 -5.45
C ARG A 127 6.56 15.41 -4.97
N ARG A 128 7.39 14.40 -5.20
CA ARG A 128 7.10 13.04 -4.70
C ARG A 128 7.30 12.92 -3.19
N ALA A 129 8.22 13.68 -2.61
CA ALA A 129 8.43 13.68 -1.16
C ALA A 129 7.31 14.44 -0.42
N ASP A 130 6.75 15.49 -1.02
CA ASP A 130 5.69 16.33 -0.47
C ASP A 130 4.28 15.83 -0.81
N ALA A 131 4.12 15.01 -1.85
CA ALA A 131 2.86 14.36 -2.15
C ALA A 131 2.44 13.48 -0.96
N GLY A 132 1.23 13.68 -0.46
CA GLY A 132 0.64 12.82 0.57
C GLY A 132 0.61 11.35 0.14
N PRO A 133 0.27 10.42 1.02
CA PRO A 133 0.11 9.03 0.64
C PRO A 133 -0.96 8.90 -0.45
N PRO A 134 -0.88 7.86 -1.30
CA PRO A 134 -1.83 7.66 -2.38
C PRO A 134 -3.25 7.46 -1.83
N THR A 135 -4.24 7.95 -2.55
CA THR A 135 -5.65 7.58 -2.34
C THR A 135 -5.88 6.13 -2.73
N PRO A 136 -7.01 5.51 -2.32
CA PRO A 136 -7.36 4.15 -2.76
C PRO A 136 -7.37 4.00 -4.29
N VAL A 137 -7.89 4.99 -5.02
CA VAL A 137 -7.94 4.99 -6.49
C VAL A 137 -6.54 5.09 -7.09
N GLU A 138 -5.71 6.00 -6.58
CA GLU A 138 -4.32 6.14 -7.02
C GLU A 138 -3.51 4.86 -6.71
N LEU A 139 -3.73 4.25 -5.55
CA LEU A 139 -3.05 3.01 -5.18
C LEU A 139 -3.46 1.84 -6.08
N LEU A 140 -4.75 1.73 -6.40
CA LEU A 140 -5.25 0.74 -7.36
C LEU A 140 -4.65 0.97 -8.76
N GLY A 141 -4.61 2.22 -9.24
CA GLY A 141 -3.95 2.57 -10.50
C GLY A 141 -2.48 2.13 -10.52
N LEU A 142 -1.73 2.44 -9.46
CA LEU A 142 -0.34 2.00 -9.32
C LEU A 142 -0.16 0.48 -9.35
N VAL A 143 -1.12 -0.30 -8.85
CA VAL A 143 -1.10 -1.77 -8.94
C VAL A 143 -1.37 -2.22 -10.37
N CYS A 144 -2.39 -1.64 -11.04
CA CYS A 144 -2.72 -1.96 -12.43
C CYS A 144 -1.57 -1.61 -13.39
N ASP A 145 -0.94 -0.45 -13.21
CA ASP A 145 0.24 -0.04 -14.01
C ASP A 145 1.39 -1.04 -13.88
N ARG A 146 1.66 -1.51 -12.65
CA ARG A 146 2.70 -2.53 -12.40
C ARG A 146 2.31 -3.88 -13.00
N ALA A 147 1.03 -4.25 -12.94
CA ALA A 147 0.55 -5.49 -13.53
C ALA A 147 0.69 -5.46 -15.06
N VAL A 148 0.30 -4.36 -15.70
CA VAL A 148 0.49 -4.18 -17.14
C VAL A 148 1.98 -4.23 -17.47
N ALA A 149 2.83 -3.46 -16.79
CA ALA A 149 4.27 -3.44 -17.04
C ALA A 149 4.95 -4.82 -16.87
N ALA A 150 4.48 -5.63 -15.91
CA ALA A 150 5.05 -6.94 -15.62
C ALA A 150 4.50 -8.06 -16.53
N LEU A 151 3.29 -7.91 -17.07
CA LEU A 151 2.56 -8.95 -17.79
C LEU A 151 2.39 -8.64 -19.29
N ASP A 152 2.76 -7.41 -19.70
CA ASP A 152 2.70 -6.96 -21.09
C ASP A 152 3.94 -7.47 -21.84
N GLU A 153 3.91 -8.72 -22.26
CA GLU A 153 5.00 -9.39 -22.97
C GLU A 153 5.04 -9.00 -24.46
N GLY A 154 4.98 -7.68 -24.75
CA GLY A 154 4.97 -7.18 -26.14
C GLY A 154 3.62 -7.33 -26.84
N ARG A 155 2.53 -7.35 -26.09
CA ARG A 155 1.15 -7.43 -26.61
C ARG A 155 0.72 -6.15 -27.33
N PRO A 156 -0.24 -6.26 -28.28
CA PRO A 156 -0.85 -5.08 -28.89
C PRO A 156 -1.53 -4.18 -27.85
N PRO A 157 -1.64 -2.85 -28.06
CA PRO A 157 -2.23 -1.91 -27.10
C PRO A 157 -3.67 -2.25 -26.63
N ARG A 158 -4.45 -2.94 -27.46
CA ARG A 158 -5.79 -3.41 -27.09
C ARG A 158 -5.75 -4.47 -25.98
N ASP A 159 -4.78 -5.36 -26.04
CA ASP A 159 -4.61 -6.42 -25.04
C ASP A 159 -4.09 -5.88 -23.73
N SER A 160 -3.29 -4.80 -23.75
CA SER A 160 -2.83 -4.09 -22.55
C SER A 160 -4.01 -3.43 -21.80
N ALA A 161 -4.97 -2.85 -22.50
CA ALA A 161 -6.18 -2.29 -21.91
C ALA A 161 -7.09 -3.38 -21.29
N ALA A 162 -7.23 -4.52 -21.96
CA ALA A 162 -7.95 -5.68 -21.43
C ALA A 162 -7.26 -6.25 -20.19
N LEU A 163 -5.92 -6.30 -20.19
CA LEU A 163 -5.13 -6.71 -19.03
C LEU A 163 -5.31 -5.76 -17.85
N ALA A 164 -5.31 -4.44 -18.06
CA ALA A 164 -5.56 -3.46 -17.03
C ALA A 164 -6.96 -3.64 -16.40
N THR A 165 -7.99 -3.85 -17.22
CA THR A 165 -9.36 -4.14 -16.77
C THR A 165 -9.40 -5.44 -15.96
N THR A 166 -8.74 -6.49 -16.42
CA THR A 166 -8.66 -7.78 -15.73
C THR A 166 -7.96 -7.63 -14.38
N CYS A 167 -6.88 -6.86 -14.31
CA CYS A 167 -6.19 -6.53 -13.05
C CYS A 167 -7.11 -5.77 -12.10
N GLU A 168 -7.83 -4.77 -12.58
CA GLU A 168 -8.76 -4.00 -11.74
C GLU A 168 -9.86 -4.89 -11.15
N VAL A 169 -10.47 -5.78 -11.96
CA VAL A 169 -11.48 -6.73 -11.50
C VAL A 169 -10.90 -7.68 -10.44
N ALA A 170 -9.71 -8.24 -10.69
CA ALA A 170 -9.01 -9.09 -9.74
C ALA A 170 -8.75 -8.39 -8.41
N MET A 171 -8.32 -7.12 -8.44
CA MET A 171 -8.05 -6.33 -7.25
C MET A 171 -9.32 -5.94 -6.51
N ARG A 172 -10.41 -5.60 -7.20
CA ARG A 172 -11.72 -5.33 -6.58
C ARG A 172 -12.28 -6.57 -5.89
N LEU A 173 -12.13 -7.74 -6.49
CA LEU A 173 -12.51 -9.02 -5.88
C LEU A 173 -11.66 -9.29 -4.61
N ALA A 174 -10.34 -9.10 -4.69
CA ALA A 174 -9.45 -9.22 -3.53
C ALA A 174 -9.84 -8.26 -2.39
N LEU A 175 -10.18 -7.01 -2.70
CA LEU A 175 -10.64 -6.03 -1.71
C LEU A 175 -11.97 -6.44 -1.06
N SER A 176 -12.91 -6.99 -1.82
CA SER A 176 -14.14 -7.56 -1.27
C SER A 176 -13.84 -8.61 -0.20
N TYR A 177 -12.88 -9.51 -0.44
CA TYR A 177 -12.43 -10.51 0.54
C TYR A 177 -11.68 -9.93 1.74
N ALA A 178 -11.02 -8.78 1.56
CA ALA A 178 -10.30 -8.11 2.64
C ALA A 178 -11.25 -7.40 3.62
N VAL A 179 -12.41 -6.96 3.14
CA VAL A 179 -13.39 -6.15 3.88
C VAL A 179 -14.55 -6.99 4.40
N ALA A 180 -15.09 -7.88 3.58
CA ALA A 180 -16.21 -8.74 3.92
C ALA A 180 -15.71 -10.06 4.52
N ALA A 181 -16.39 -10.52 5.59
CA ALA A 181 -16.18 -11.89 6.07
C ALA A 181 -16.65 -12.88 5.01
N SER A 182 -15.76 -13.80 4.60
CA SER A 182 -16.15 -14.88 3.68
C SER A 182 -16.92 -15.95 4.44
N VAL A 183 -18.04 -16.37 3.88
CA VAL A 183 -18.83 -17.52 4.38
C VAL A 183 -18.06 -18.83 4.17
N LEU A 184 -17.19 -18.87 3.18
CA LEU A 184 -16.32 -20.00 2.90
C LEU A 184 -14.89 -19.65 3.35
N PRO A 185 -14.15 -20.59 3.96
CA PRO A 185 -12.75 -20.38 4.36
C PRO A 185 -11.80 -20.35 3.14
N THR A 186 -12.27 -19.88 2.02
CA THR A 186 -11.57 -19.92 0.74
C THR A 186 -10.63 -18.74 0.63
N ASP A 187 -9.38 -18.99 0.28
CA ASP A 187 -8.44 -17.98 -0.15
C ASP A 187 -8.97 -17.26 -1.40
N ALA A 188 -8.75 -15.96 -1.52
CA ALA A 188 -9.14 -15.17 -2.69
C ALA A 188 -8.45 -15.66 -3.99
N ALA A 189 -7.25 -16.24 -3.87
CA ALA A 189 -6.44 -16.65 -5.02
C ALA A 189 -7.13 -17.64 -5.98
N PRO A 190 -7.78 -18.72 -5.54
CA PRO A 190 -8.48 -19.63 -6.45
C PRO A 190 -9.60 -18.95 -7.22
N LEU A 191 -10.37 -18.10 -6.55
CA LEU A 191 -11.50 -17.38 -7.19
C LEU A 191 -11.04 -16.34 -8.17
N VAL A 192 -9.96 -15.60 -7.85
CA VAL A 192 -9.36 -14.67 -8.78
C VAL A 192 -8.82 -15.38 -10.01
N ARG A 193 -8.13 -16.52 -9.81
CA ARG A 193 -7.63 -17.34 -10.92
C ARG A 193 -8.77 -17.80 -11.83
N GLU A 194 -9.84 -18.33 -11.26
CA GLU A 194 -11.02 -18.79 -12.02
C GLU A 194 -11.71 -17.64 -12.74
N ALA A 195 -11.88 -16.48 -12.09
CA ALA A 195 -12.46 -15.30 -12.69
C ALA A 195 -11.62 -14.79 -13.88
N VAL A 196 -10.30 -14.76 -13.73
CA VAL A 196 -9.37 -14.33 -14.79
C VAL A 196 -9.37 -15.31 -15.96
N GLN A 197 -9.42 -16.64 -15.69
CA GLN A 197 -9.45 -17.67 -16.75
C GLN A 197 -10.76 -17.68 -17.53
N ARG A 198 -11.88 -17.33 -16.89
CA ARG A 198 -13.20 -17.27 -17.53
C ARG A 198 -13.48 -15.93 -18.21
N TRP A 199 -12.71 -14.90 -17.92
CA TRP A 199 -12.86 -13.60 -18.57
C TRP A 199 -12.17 -13.67 -19.94
N PRO A 200 -12.91 -13.72 -21.04
CA PRO A 200 -12.29 -13.78 -22.36
C PRO A 200 -11.49 -12.49 -22.56
N ALA A 201 -10.23 -12.62 -22.92
CA ALA A 201 -9.50 -11.55 -23.58
C ALA A 201 -10.26 -11.30 -24.90
N ALA A 202 -11.05 -10.22 -24.95
CA ALA A 202 -11.78 -9.81 -26.13
C ALA A 202 -10.83 -9.29 -27.23
#